data_9588af55e3da49af2c3984c6ab8655ac
#
_entry.id   9588af55e3da49af2c3984c6ab8655ac
#
_cell.length_a   1.000
_cell.length_b   1.000
_cell.length_c   1.000
_cell.angle_alpha   90.00
_cell.angle_beta   90.00
_cell.angle_gamma   90.00
#
_symmetry.space_group_name_H-M   'P 1'
#
loop_
_entity.id
_entity.type
_entity.pdbx_description
1 polymer ?
#
loop_
_entity_poly.entity_id
_entity_poly.type
_entity_poly.pdbx_seq_one_letter_code
_entity_poly.pdbx_strand_id
1 'polypeptide(L)'
;MAGAYDDRDGVIWMDGELVNWRDAKVHILTHGLHYGSSVFEGERAYNGKIFKSREHSERLLKSGEYMDIPIPYSVDEIEAAKEEVLTASGLQDAYVRAVCWRGSGDDMGVASERNPVRMAVAAWEWGAYYGDAKFKGAKLDIAKWKRPSPETIPCFAKAAGLYMICTMSKHAAEAKGCSDAMMLDYRGYVAEATGANLFFVKDGEVHTPTPD
;
A
#
# COMPACT_ATOMS: atom_id res chain seq x y z
N MET A 1 8.97 20.71 -7.89
CA MET A 1 8.85 19.23 -7.87
C MET A 1 9.15 18.78 -6.46
N ALA A 2 8.32 17.93 -5.89
CA ALA A 2 8.63 17.33 -4.60
C ALA A 2 9.94 16.54 -4.75
N GLY A 3 10.89 16.72 -3.81
CA GLY A 3 12.18 16.02 -3.80
C GLY A 3 12.03 14.49 -3.69
N ALA A 4 13.15 13.78 -3.60
CA ALA A 4 13.16 12.34 -3.37
C ALA A 4 12.37 11.98 -2.09
N TYR A 5 11.75 10.81 -2.08
CA TYR A 5 10.90 10.41 -0.93
C TYR A 5 11.68 10.20 0.37
N ASP A 6 12.97 9.94 0.31
CA ASP A 6 13.87 9.77 1.44
C ASP A 6 14.53 11.08 1.89
N ASP A 7 14.35 12.18 1.13
CA ASP A 7 14.91 13.49 1.41
C ASP A 7 13.82 14.58 1.49
N ARG A 8 13.03 14.53 2.54
CA ARG A 8 11.96 15.50 2.84
C ARG A 8 12.08 16.03 4.26
N ASP A 9 11.52 17.20 4.48
CA ASP A 9 11.29 17.71 5.82
C ASP A 9 10.01 17.12 6.40
N GLY A 10 9.93 17.03 7.71
CA GLY A 10 8.78 16.52 8.43
C GLY A 10 9.12 15.31 9.31
N VAL A 11 8.10 14.57 9.68
CA VAL A 11 8.20 13.46 10.61
C VAL A 11 7.50 12.22 10.06
N ILE A 12 7.94 11.06 10.54
CA ILE A 12 7.31 9.75 10.36
C ILE A 12 7.12 9.16 11.76
N TRP A 13 5.94 8.62 12.04
CA TRP A 13 5.75 7.82 13.23
C TRP A 13 6.37 6.44 12.99
N MET A 14 7.22 5.98 13.91
CA MET A 14 7.92 4.71 13.79
C MET A 14 8.06 4.06 15.17
N ASP A 15 7.42 2.91 15.32
CA ASP A 15 7.50 2.06 16.52
C ASP A 15 7.20 2.78 17.85
N GLY A 16 6.27 3.71 17.87
CA GLY A 16 5.79 4.37 19.09
C GLY A 16 6.22 5.82 19.21
N GLU A 17 7.03 6.36 18.30
CA GLU A 17 7.53 7.73 18.38
C GLU A 17 7.58 8.44 17.02
N LEU A 18 7.56 9.76 17.04
CA LEU A 18 7.82 10.57 15.86
C LEU A 18 9.34 10.73 15.67
N VAL A 19 9.83 10.27 14.53
CA VAL A 19 11.23 10.44 14.11
C VAL A 19 11.32 11.45 12.97
N ASN A 20 12.48 12.11 12.80
CA ASN A 20 12.69 12.93 11.61
C ASN A 20 12.56 12.09 10.36
N TRP A 21 12.00 12.66 9.31
CA TRP A 21 11.75 11.96 8.04
C TRP A 21 13.00 11.24 7.49
N ARG A 22 14.16 11.92 7.52
CA ARG A 22 15.43 11.37 7.00
C ARG A 22 16.04 10.29 7.88
N ASP A 23 15.57 10.14 9.11
CA ASP A 23 16.05 9.15 10.08
C ASP A 23 15.20 7.89 10.12
N ALA A 24 14.04 7.88 9.47
CA ALA A 24 13.16 6.72 9.33
C ALA A 24 13.79 5.68 8.36
N LYS A 25 14.76 4.92 8.87
CA LYS A 25 15.58 3.96 8.11
C LYS A 25 15.44 2.55 8.67
N VAL A 26 15.61 1.57 7.81
CA VAL A 26 15.64 0.15 8.19
C VAL A 26 16.99 -0.47 7.84
N HIS A 27 17.41 -1.46 8.61
CA HIS A 27 18.65 -2.20 8.33
C HIS A 27 18.49 -3.05 7.07
N ILE A 28 19.56 -3.19 6.29
CA ILE A 28 19.53 -3.96 5.03
C ILE A 28 19.14 -5.43 5.23
N LEU A 29 19.41 -6.01 6.39
CA LEU A 29 18.99 -7.36 6.75
C LEU A 29 17.58 -7.43 7.37
N THR A 30 16.73 -6.46 7.08
CA THR A 30 15.31 -6.51 7.45
C THR A 30 14.63 -7.64 6.68
N HIS A 31 14.01 -8.59 7.38
CA HIS A 31 13.39 -9.77 6.80
C HIS A 31 12.35 -9.42 5.70
N GLY A 32 11.57 -8.37 5.93
CA GLY A 32 10.60 -7.88 4.96
C GLY A 32 11.18 -7.49 3.60
N LEU A 33 12.44 -7.04 3.53
CA LEU A 33 13.14 -6.72 2.29
C LEU A 33 13.53 -7.96 1.49
N HIS A 34 13.78 -9.09 2.15
CA HIS A 34 14.26 -10.32 1.53
C HIS A 34 13.13 -11.28 1.17
N TYR A 35 12.09 -11.35 2.01
CA TYR A 35 11.04 -12.36 1.91
C TYR A 35 9.64 -11.78 1.69
N GLY A 36 9.52 -10.45 1.52
CA GLY A 36 8.24 -9.79 1.26
C GLY A 36 7.26 -9.81 2.45
N SER A 37 7.74 -10.10 3.67
CA SER A 37 6.94 -10.14 4.89
C SER A 37 6.60 -8.72 5.37
N SER A 38 5.71 -8.07 4.63
CA SER A 38 5.24 -6.72 4.89
C SER A 38 3.82 -6.54 4.37
N VAL A 39 3.01 -5.80 5.14
CA VAL A 39 1.64 -5.39 4.80
C VAL A 39 1.51 -3.88 4.94
N PHE A 40 0.63 -3.27 4.16
CA PHE A 40 0.49 -1.82 4.21
C PHE A 40 -0.91 -1.34 3.87
N GLU A 41 -1.22 -0.09 4.23
CA GLU A 41 -2.42 0.60 3.81
C GLU A 41 -2.09 1.88 3.04
N GLY A 42 -3.05 2.37 2.29
CA GLY A 42 -2.97 3.63 1.58
C GLY A 42 -4.29 4.37 1.71
N GLU A 43 -4.26 5.52 2.35
CA GLU A 43 -5.43 6.28 2.76
C GLU A 43 -5.32 7.72 2.27
N ARG A 44 -6.45 8.39 2.16
CA ARG A 44 -6.51 9.81 1.81
C ARG A 44 -7.07 10.60 2.99
N ALA A 45 -6.37 11.66 3.35
CA ALA A 45 -6.91 12.70 4.22
C ALA A 45 -7.47 13.86 3.37
N TYR A 46 -8.60 14.40 3.79
CA TYR A 46 -9.26 15.56 3.22
C TYR A 46 -9.67 16.50 4.35
N ASN A 47 -9.26 17.78 4.27
CA ASN A 47 -9.52 18.75 5.34
C ASN A 47 -9.11 18.25 6.73
N GLY A 48 -7.94 17.63 6.84
CA GLY A 48 -7.40 17.10 8.09
C GLY A 48 -8.06 15.83 8.62
N LYS A 49 -8.95 15.18 7.86
CA LYS A 49 -9.62 13.93 8.25
C LYS A 49 -9.29 12.80 7.29
N ILE A 50 -8.83 11.69 7.82
CA ILE A 50 -8.53 10.48 7.05
C ILE A 50 -9.86 9.78 6.73
N PHE A 51 -10.09 9.56 5.43
CA PHE A 51 -11.31 8.89 4.97
C PHE A 51 -11.24 7.39 5.25
N LYS A 52 -12.25 6.87 5.93
CA LYS A 52 -12.36 5.44 6.26
C LYS A 52 -11.18 4.88 7.07
N SER A 53 -10.58 5.71 7.93
CA SER A 53 -9.35 5.39 8.65
C SER A 53 -9.47 4.07 9.42
N ARG A 54 -10.53 3.91 10.21
CA ARG A 54 -10.72 2.74 11.06
C ARG A 54 -10.81 1.44 10.24
N GLU A 55 -11.57 1.45 9.15
CA GLU A 55 -11.72 0.29 8.27
C GLU A 55 -10.38 -0.09 7.60
N HIS A 56 -9.53 0.91 7.32
CA HIS A 56 -8.17 0.67 6.83
C HIS A 56 -7.26 0.07 7.92
N SER A 57 -7.36 0.54 9.16
CA SER A 57 -6.61 -0.03 10.29
C SER A 57 -7.01 -1.48 10.57
N GLU A 58 -8.30 -1.77 10.55
CA GLU A 58 -8.82 -3.13 10.69
C GLU A 58 -8.31 -4.04 9.56
N ARG A 59 -8.29 -3.55 8.32
CA ARG A 59 -7.75 -4.31 7.19
C ARG A 59 -6.24 -4.50 7.26
N LEU A 60 -5.48 -3.53 7.80
CA LEU A 60 -4.05 -3.68 8.05
C LEU A 60 -3.78 -4.85 8.99
N LEU A 61 -4.50 -4.90 10.12
CA LEU A 61 -4.39 -6.02 11.07
C LEU A 61 -4.80 -7.35 10.43
N LYS A 62 -5.89 -7.35 9.66
CA LYS A 62 -6.34 -8.56 8.97
C LYS A 62 -5.33 -9.03 7.92
N SER A 63 -4.70 -8.12 7.22
CA SER A 63 -3.60 -8.44 6.29
C SER A 63 -2.39 -9.03 7.02
N GLY A 64 -2.09 -8.53 8.22
CA GLY A 64 -1.07 -9.09 9.09
C GLY A 64 -1.39 -10.53 9.50
N GLU A 65 -2.62 -10.83 9.90
CA GLU A 65 -3.08 -12.18 10.23
C GLU A 65 -2.89 -13.15 9.05
N TYR A 66 -3.31 -12.76 7.83
CA TYR A 66 -3.15 -13.58 6.62
C TYR A 66 -1.69 -13.86 6.27
N MET A 67 -0.77 -12.98 6.66
CA MET A 67 0.66 -13.05 6.34
C MET A 67 1.50 -13.57 7.51
N ASP A 68 0.87 -14.04 8.58
CA ASP A 68 1.56 -14.45 9.82
C ASP A 68 2.51 -13.36 10.36
N ILE A 69 2.05 -12.12 10.31
CA ILE A 69 2.73 -10.93 10.85
C ILE A 69 1.93 -10.43 12.05
N PRO A 70 2.25 -10.82 13.29
CA PRO A 70 1.54 -10.40 14.48
C PRO A 70 1.85 -8.93 14.78
N ILE A 71 1.02 -8.03 14.26
CA ILE A 71 1.18 -6.58 14.44
C ILE A 71 0.93 -6.24 15.92
N PRO A 72 1.90 -5.61 16.63
CA PRO A 72 1.83 -5.41 18.08
C PRO A 72 1.05 -4.15 18.48
N TYR A 73 0.12 -3.70 17.65
CA TYR A 73 -0.70 -2.52 17.87
C TYR A 73 -2.18 -2.83 17.67
N SER A 74 -3.02 -2.26 18.50
CA SER A 74 -4.49 -2.27 18.34
C SER A 74 -4.93 -1.29 17.23
N VAL A 75 -6.18 -1.42 16.79
CA VAL A 75 -6.80 -0.46 15.86
C VAL A 75 -6.69 0.96 16.41
N ASP A 76 -6.99 1.17 17.68
CA ASP A 76 -7.01 2.51 18.29
C ASP A 76 -5.59 3.12 18.36
N GLU A 77 -4.55 2.32 18.59
CA GLU A 77 -3.15 2.78 18.56
C GLU A 77 -2.70 3.13 17.14
N ILE A 78 -3.14 2.36 16.14
CA ILE A 78 -2.86 2.68 14.72
C ILE A 78 -3.56 3.97 14.31
N GLU A 79 -4.82 4.18 14.73
CA GLU A 79 -5.55 5.43 14.49
C GLU A 79 -4.83 6.63 15.14
N ALA A 80 -4.41 6.49 16.41
CA ALA A 80 -3.67 7.53 17.11
C ALA A 80 -2.35 7.88 16.40
N ALA A 81 -1.59 6.89 15.93
CA ALA A 81 -0.35 7.10 15.18
C ALA A 81 -0.58 7.89 13.87
N LYS A 82 -1.68 7.58 13.15
CA LYS A 82 -2.04 8.29 11.92
C LYS A 82 -2.43 9.75 12.19
N GLU A 83 -3.24 9.98 13.23
CA GLU A 83 -3.64 11.33 13.62
C GLU A 83 -2.44 12.15 14.10
N GLU A 84 -1.53 11.55 14.85
CA GLU A 84 -0.31 12.20 15.34
C GLU A 84 0.58 12.67 14.17
N VAL A 85 0.84 11.80 13.19
CA VAL A 85 1.63 12.15 11.99
C VAL A 85 0.94 13.24 11.18
N LEU A 86 -0.36 13.12 10.93
CA LEU A 86 -1.10 14.11 10.14
C LEU A 86 -1.08 15.50 10.82
N THR A 87 -1.27 15.52 12.13
CA THR A 87 -1.22 16.75 12.94
C THR A 87 0.19 17.36 12.94
N ALA A 88 1.22 16.54 13.19
CA ALA A 88 2.60 17.00 13.25
C ALA A 88 3.13 17.50 11.89
N SER A 89 2.63 16.93 10.78
CA SER A 89 2.96 17.37 9.42
C SER A 89 2.22 18.64 8.99
N GLY A 90 1.15 19.05 9.68
CA GLY A 90 0.32 20.19 9.33
C GLY A 90 -0.46 20.05 8.02
N LEU A 91 -0.55 18.84 7.48
CA LEU A 91 -1.20 18.57 6.21
C LEU A 91 -2.72 18.49 6.36
N GLN A 92 -3.45 19.14 5.46
CA GLN A 92 -4.91 19.05 5.39
C GLN A 92 -5.36 18.02 4.36
N ASP A 93 -4.72 18.01 3.20
CA ASP A 93 -4.94 17.04 2.13
C ASP A 93 -3.68 16.22 1.92
N ALA A 94 -3.75 14.93 2.25
CA ALA A 94 -2.58 14.07 2.28
C ALA A 94 -2.88 12.65 1.80
N TYR A 95 -1.84 11.97 1.40
CA TYR A 95 -1.81 10.53 1.38
C TYR A 95 -1.19 10.03 2.68
N VAL A 96 -1.82 9.06 3.33
CA VAL A 96 -1.35 8.45 4.56
C VAL A 96 -1.01 6.98 4.29
N ARG A 97 0.17 6.57 4.72
CA ARG A 97 0.71 5.22 4.53
C ARG A 97 1.09 4.62 5.87
N ALA A 98 0.29 3.67 6.34
CA ALA A 98 0.70 2.76 7.40
C ALA A 98 1.35 1.53 6.79
N VAL A 99 2.47 1.08 7.33
CA VAL A 99 3.19 -0.12 6.89
C VAL A 99 3.71 -0.90 8.09
N CYS A 100 3.49 -2.21 8.08
CA CYS A 100 4.06 -3.14 9.06
C CYS A 100 4.93 -4.16 8.35
N TRP A 101 6.04 -4.53 8.97
CA TRP A 101 6.96 -5.50 8.39
C TRP A 101 7.70 -6.29 9.47
N ARG A 102 8.14 -7.48 9.12
CA ARG A 102 9.04 -8.27 9.95
C ARG A 102 10.46 -7.67 9.83
N GLY A 103 10.97 -7.20 10.94
CA GLY A 103 12.25 -6.48 11.03
C GLY A 103 13.47 -7.37 11.01
N SER A 104 14.62 -6.78 11.34
CA SER A 104 15.86 -7.49 11.61
C SER A 104 15.80 -8.09 13.03
N GLY A 105 16.27 -9.29 13.19
CA GLY A 105 16.38 -9.99 14.46
C GLY A 105 17.57 -10.96 14.41
N ASP A 106 17.49 -12.00 15.21
CA ASP A 106 18.57 -13.00 15.34
C ASP A 106 18.56 -14.04 14.21
N ASP A 107 17.52 -14.05 13.37
CA ASP A 107 17.34 -15.04 12.32
C ASP A 107 17.08 -14.36 10.97
N MET A 108 17.74 -14.90 9.94
CA MET A 108 17.57 -14.53 8.52
C MET A 108 17.05 -15.71 7.67
N GLY A 109 16.65 -16.80 8.31
CA GLY A 109 15.97 -17.91 7.62
C GLY A 109 14.55 -17.52 7.20
N VAL A 110 13.92 -18.39 6.42
CA VAL A 110 12.52 -18.20 5.99
C VAL A 110 11.57 -18.15 7.20
N ALA A 111 11.81 -19.00 8.20
CA ALA A 111 11.09 -18.99 9.48
C ALA A 111 11.77 -18.02 10.45
N SER A 112 11.19 -16.85 10.61
CA SER A 112 11.73 -15.76 11.44
C SER A 112 10.71 -15.26 12.47
N GLU A 113 10.02 -16.16 13.14
CA GLU A 113 8.94 -15.87 14.10
C GLU A 113 9.40 -14.93 15.23
N ARG A 114 10.67 -15.05 15.65
CA ARG A 114 11.25 -14.24 16.73
C ARG A 114 11.71 -12.84 16.29
N ASN A 115 11.79 -12.58 15.00
CA ASN A 115 12.14 -11.25 14.53
C ASN A 115 11.02 -10.25 14.85
N PRO A 116 11.34 -9.07 15.37
CA PRO A 116 10.32 -8.09 15.76
C PRO A 116 9.48 -7.65 14.57
N VAL A 117 8.19 -7.50 14.78
CA VAL A 117 7.31 -6.80 13.85
C VAL A 117 7.40 -5.31 14.16
N ARG A 118 7.66 -4.52 13.12
CA ARG A 118 7.84 -3.08 13.17
C ARG A 118 6.69 -2.39 12.44
N MET A 119 6.40 -1.15 12.80
CA MET A 119 5.38 -0.35 12.15
C MET A 119 5.87 1.09 11.91
N ALA A 120 5.49 1.65 10.77
CA ALA A 120 5.65 3.08 10.51
C ALA A 120 4.40 3.66 9.86
N VAL A 121 4.16 4.94 10.12
CA VAL A 121 3.11 5.73 9.46
C VAL A 121 3.75 7.01 8.92
N ALA A 122 3.56 7.25 7.62
CA ALA A 122 4.01 8.48 6.96
C ALA A 122 2.84 9.19 6.29
N ALA A 123 2.86 10.52 6.25
CA ALA A 123 1.91 11.34 5.52
C ALA A 123 2.64 12.33 4.62
N TRP A 124 2.12 12.56 3.40
CA TRP A 124 2.70 13.52 2.47
C TRP A 124 1.64 14.07 1.51
N GLU A 125 1.91 15.23 0.96
CA GLU A 125 1.07 15.78 -0.11
C GLU A 125 1.08 14.85 -1.33
N TRP A 126 -0.11 14.51 -1.79
CA TRP A 126 -0.29 13.73 -3.01
C TRP A 126 -1.33 14.40 -3.90
N GLY A 127 -0.90 14.86 -5.05
CA GLY A 127 -1.78 15.43 -6.06
C GLY A 127 -2.80 14.43 -6.63
N ALA A 128 -3.59 14.86 -7.60
CA ALA A 128 -4.50 13.98 -8.31
C ALA A 128 -3.72 12.89 -9.05
N TYR A 129 -4.11 11.62 -8.87
CA TYR A 129 -3.40 10.42 -9.37
C TYR A 129 -3.10 10.48 -10.88
N TYR A 130 -4.04 11.01 -11.67
CA TYR A 130 -3.88 11.21 -13.11
C TYR A 130 -3.76 12.68 -13.52
N GLY A 131 -3.66 13.62 -12.57
CA GLY A 131 -3.63 15.05 -12.86
C GLY A 131 -4.79 15.46 -13.80
N ASP A 132 -4.50 16.27 -14.82
CA ASP A 132 -5.48 16.69 -15.83
C ASP A 132 -5.95 15.54 -16.74
N ALA A 133 -5.21 14.44 -16.82
CA ALA A 133 -5.57 13.29 -17.62
C ALA A 133 -6.88 12.61 -17.15
N LYS A 134 -7.30 12.81 -15.89
CA LYS A 134 -8.59 12.31 -15.39
C LYS A 134 -9.79 12.82 -16.18
N PHE A 135 -9.69 14.01 -16.80
CA PHE A 135 -10.76 14.60 -17.63
C PHE A 135 -10.62 14.26 -19.12
N LYS A 136 -9.42 13.89 -19.57
CA LYS A 136 -9.12 13.51 -20.96
C LYS A 136 -9.21 12.01 -21.20
N GLY A 137 -9.32 11.23 -20.14
CA GLY A 137 -9.26 9.78 -20.17
C GLY A 137 -7.82 9.23 -20.05
N ALA A 138 -7.70 8.02 -19.51
CA ALA A 138 -6.46 7.29 -19.37
C ALA A 138 -6.50 6.02 -20.24
N LYS A 139 -5.41 5.77 -20.97
CA LYS A 139 -5.28 4.56 -21.78
C LYS A 139 -4.70 3.44 -20.91
N LEU A 140 -5.35 2.28 -20.89
CA LEU A 140 -4.87 1.08 -20.22
C LEU A 140 -4.36 0.06 -21.22
N ASP A 141 -3.27 -0.64 -20.86
CA ASP A 141 -2.86 -1.89 -21.50
C ASP A 141 -3.50 -3.08 -20.77
N ILE A 142 -3.45 -4.28 -21.36
CA ILE A 142 -3.81 -5.51 -20.66
C ILE A 142 -2.51 -6.11 -20.11
N ALA A 143 -2.47 -6.33 -18.78
CA ALA A 143 -1.30 -6.87 -18.12
C ALA A 143 -0.98 -8.30 -18.57
N LYS A 144 0.30 -8.60 -18.74
CA LYS A 144 0.77 -9.98 -18.95
C LYS A 144 0.56 -10.85 -17.69
N TRP A 145 0.83 -10.27 -16.53
CA TRP A 145 0.75 -10.96 -15.25
C TRP A 145 -0.68 -10.93 -14.72
N LYS A 146 -1.16 -12.06 -14.22
CA LYS A 146 -2.48 -12.20 -13.62
C LYS A 146 -2.41 -12.06 -12.11
N ARG A 147 -3.51 -11.62 -11.49
CA ARG A 147 -3.67 -11.71 -10.04
C ARG A 147 -3.67 -13.19 -9.63
N PRO A 148 -2.91 -13.54 -8.56
CA PRO A 148 -2.73 -14.95 -8.19
C PRO A 148 -4.02 -15.58 -7.64
N SER A 149 -4.09 -16.89 -7.73
CA SER A 149 -5.13 -17.68 -7.08
C SER A 149 -4.97 -17.65 -5.55
N PRO A 150 -6.08 -17.67 -4.79
CA PRO A 150 -6.03 -17.81 -3.33
C PRO A 150 -5.39 -19.13 -2.86
N GLU A 151 -5.27 -20.12 -3.73
CA GLU A 151 -4.58 -21.38 -3.45
C GLU A 151 -3.05 -21.29 -3.56
N THR A 152 -2.52 -20.20 -4.16
CA THR A 152 -1.08 -20.05 -4.42
C THR A 152 -0.39 -19.06 -3.49
N ILE A 153 -1.13 -18.09 -2.97
CA ILE A 153 -0.61 -17.05 -2.09
C ILE A 153 -1.79 -16.41 -1.33
N PRO A 154 -1.60 -15.86 -0.12
CA PRO A 154 -2.67 -15.17 0.61
C PRO A 154 -3.08 -13.85 -0.08
N CYS A 155 -3.81 -13.95 -1.21
CA CYS A 155 -4.18 -12.83 -2.07
C CYS A 155 -5.17 -11.83 -1.43
N PHE A 156 -5.80 -12.20 -0.32
CA PHE A 156 -6.68 -11.32 0.46
C PHE A 156 -5.92 -10.29 1.33
N ALA A 157 -4.62 -10.53 1.55
CA ALA A 157 -3.77 -9.58 2.26
C ALA A 157 -3.33 -8.43 1.35
N LYS A 158 -3.31 -7.21 1.88
CA LYS A 158 -2.64 -6.08 1.23
C LYS A 158 -1.13 -6.15 1.50
N ALA A 159 -0.48 -7.16 0.93
CA ALA A 159 0.91 -7.51 1.17
C ALA A 159 1.86 -6.94 0.10
N ALA A 160 3.02 -6.44 0.52
CA ALA A 160 4.01 -5.84 -0.38
C ALA A 160 4.46 -6.81 -1.49
N GLY A 161 4.64 -8.10 -1.16
CA GLY A 161 5.05 -9.13 -2.12
C GLY A 161 4.07 -9.34 -3.28
N LEU A 162 2.79 -9.00 -3.11
CA LEU A 162 1.78 -9.06 -4.17
C LEU A 162 1.87 -7.93 -5.19
N TYR A 163 2.58 -6.85 -4.86
CA TYR A 163 2.71 -5.67 -5.74
C TYR A 163 3.82 -5.77 -6.76
N MET A 164 4.66 -6.78 -6.68
CA MET A 164 5.72 -7.02 -7.68
C MET A 164 5.14 -7.14 -9.09
N ILE A 165 4.10 -7.94 -9.27
CA ILE A 165 3.44 -8.10 -10.58
C ILE A 165 2.73 -6.83 -11.04
N CYS A 166 2.21 -6.03 -10.10
CA CYS A 166 1.62 -4.72 -10.41
C CYS A 166 2.68 -3.75 -10.95
N THR A 167 3.84 -3.66 -10.29
CA THR A 167 4.97 -2.83 -10.74
C THR A 167 5.45 -3.23 -12.13
N MET A 168 5.66 -4.53 -12.37
CA MET A 168 6.09 -5.04 -13.69
C MET A 168 5.06 -4.74 -14.77
N SER A 169 3.77 -4.89 -14.47
CA SER A 169 2.68 -4.60 -15.40
C SER A 169 2.58 -3.11 -15.72
N LYS A 170 2.76 -2.26 -14.71
CA LYS A 170 2.78 -0.81 -14.85
C LYS A 170 3.92 -0.36 -15.77
N HIS A 171 5.14 -0.81 -15.52
CA HIS A 171 6.29 -0.51 -16.38
C HIS A 171 6.07 -0.94 -17.83
N ALA A 172 5.50 -2.13 -18.05
CA ALA A 172 5.21 -2.62 -19.40
C ALA A 172 4.15 -1.78 -20.12
N ALA A 173 3.14 -1.30 -19.41
CA ALA A 173 2.10 -0.42 -19.94
C ALA A 173 2.67 0.96 -20.30
N GLU A 174 3.45 1.56 -19.41
CA GLU A 174 4.09 2.86 -19.62
C GLU A 174 5.06 2.84 -20.82
N ALA A 175 5.82 1.75 -20.99
CA ALA A 175 6.67 1.55 -22.17
C ALA A 175 5.90 1.55 -23.50
N LYS A 176 4.59 1.25 -23.48
CA LYS A 176 3.69 1.32 -24.64
C LYS A 176 2.90 2.62 -24.73
N GLY A 177 3.20 3.61 -23.88
CA GLY A 177 2.49 4.91 -23.82
C GLY A 177 1.10 4.81 -23.20
N CYS A 178 0.84 3.78 -22.39
CA CYS A 178 -0.38 3.67 -21.60
C CYS A 178 -0.17 4.24 -20.19
N SER A 179 -1.25 4.70 -19.57
CA SER A 179 -1.20 5.28 -18.22
C SER A 179 -1.15 4.21 -17.12
N ASP A 180 -1.71 3.02 -17.37
CA ASP A 180 -1.77 1.91 -16.44
C ASP A 180 -2.07 0.60 -17.17
N ALA A 181 -2.19 -0.51 -16.44
CA ALA A 181 -2.61 -1.79 -16.99
C ALA A 181 -3.82 -2.37 -16.25
N MET A 182 -4.76 -2.91 -17.01
CA MET A 182 -5.84 -3.74 -16.51
C MET A 182 -5.28 -5.15 -16.24
N MET A 183 -5.45 -5.65 -15.04
CA MET A 183 -5.03 -6.99 -14.62
C MET A 183 -6.22 -7.95 -14.65
N LEU A 184 -5.98 -9.14 -15.13
CA LEU A 184 -6.94 -10.24 -15.04
C LEU A 184 -6.62 -11.10 -13.82
N ASP A 185 -7.61 -11.81 -13.30
CA ASP A 185 -7.40 -12.84 -12.30
C ASP A 185 -6.81 -14.12 -12.92
N TYR A 186 -6.49 -15.12 -12.11
CA TYR A 186 -5.93 -16.38 -12.54
C TYR A 186 -6.86 -17.16 -13.50
N ARG A 187 -8.18 -16.94 -13.42
CA ARG A 187 -9.21 -17.53 -14.30
C ARG A 187 -9.30 -16.80 -15.64
N GLY A 188 -8.84 -15.56 -15.73
CA GLY A 188 -8.89 -14.73 -16.92
C GLY A 188 -10.01 -13.67 -16.90
N TYR A 189 -10.70 -13.49 -15.79
CA TYR A 189 -11.67 -12.41 -15.61
C TYR A 189 -10.98 -11.10 -15.22
N VAL A 190 -11.63 -9.99 -15.53
CA VAL A 190 -11.15 -8.67 -15.11
C VAL A 190 -11.12 -8.61 -13.59
N ALA A 191 -9.99 -8.20 -13.02
CA ALA A 191 -9.82 -8.04 -11.59
C ALA A 191 -9.74 -6.56 -11.20
N GLU A 192 -8.67 -5.89 -11.56
CA GLU A 192 -8.40 -4.51 -11.15
C GLU A 192 -7.37 -3.85 -12.09
N ALA A 193 -7.02 -2.58 -11.88
CA ALA A 193 -5.80 -2.00 -12.43
C ALA A 193 -4.61 -2.30 -11.51
N THR A 194 -3.39 -1.83 -11.86
CA THR A 194 -2.20 -2.15 -11.05
C THR A 194 -2.23 -1.55 -9.65
N GLY A 195 -3.00 -0.49 -9.42
CA GLY A 195 -3.14 0.17 -8.11
C GLY A 195 -4.49 0.84 -7.91
N ALA A 196 -5.54 0.43 -8.65
CA ALA A 196 -6.88 1.02 -8.58
C ALA A 196 -7.95 0.01 -8.96
N ASN A 197 -9.14 0.16 -8.39
CA ASN A 197 -10.32 -0.60 -8.82
C ASN A 197 -10.79 -0.16 -10.20
N LEU A 198 -11.45 -1.07 -10.90
CA LEU A 198 -12.06 -0.81 -12.21
C LEU A 198 -13.59 -0.84 -12.12
N PHE A 199 -14.21 0.10 -12.82
CA PHE A 199 -15.64 0.17 -13.00
C PHE A 199 -15.95 0.32 -14.48
N PHE A 200 -16.93 -0.41 -14.96
CA PHE A 200 -17.38 -0.39 -16.35
C PHE A 200 -18.81 0.12 -16.42
N VAL A 201 -19.09 1.02 -17.37
CA VAL A 201 -20.45 1.40 -17.69
C VAL A 201 -20.86 0.65 -18.95
N LYS A 202 -21.87 -0.18 -18.85
CA LYS A 202 -22.45 -0.96 -19.95
C LYS A 202 -23.98 -0.88 -19.88
N ASP A 203 -24.60 -0.49 -20.98
CA ASP A 203 -26.06 -0.38 -21.08
C ASP A 203 -26.70 0.50 -19.98
N GLY A 204 -25.96 1.52 -19.49
CA GLY A 204 -26.38 2.43 -18.43
C GLY A 204 -26.18 1.90 -17.01
N GLU A 205 -25.66 0.70 -16.85
CA GLU A 205 -25.33 0.08 -15.55
C GLU A 205 -23.85 0.13 -15.23
N VAL A 206 -23.50 0.27 -13.94
CA VAL A 206 -22.12 0.26 -13.45
C VAL A 206 -21.77 -1.13 -12.94
N HIS A 207 -20.73 -1.70 -13.51
CA HIS A 207 -20.22 -3.03 -13.16
C HIS A 207 -18.81 -2.90 -12.57
N THR A 208 -18.50 -3.71 -11.56
CA THR A 208 -17.15 -3.85 -10.98
C THR A 208 -16.90 -5.31 -10.64
N PRO A 209 -15.65 -5.79 -10.70
CA PRO A 209 -15.31 -7.13 -10.25
C PRO A 209 -15.68 -7.36 -8.79
N THR A 210 -16.15 -8.57 -8.47
CA THR A 210 -16.40 -9.01 -7.10
C THR A 210 -15.09 -9.46 -6.44
N PRO A 211 -14.99 -9.47 -5.11
CA PRO A 211 -13.79 -9.91 -4.39
C PRO A 211 -13.64 -11.45 -4.32
N ASP A 212 -14.49 -12.22 -4.96
CA ASP A 212 -14.58 -13.69 -4.89
C ASP A 212 -13.48 -14.43 -5.67
#